data_278c86e028669b5774959a0c26dccbc9
#
_entry.id   278c86e028669b5774959a0c26dccbc9
#
_cell.length_a   1.000
_cell.length_b   1.000
_cell.length_c   1.000
_cell.angle_alpha   90.00
_cell.angle_beta   90.00
_cell.angle_gamma   90.00
#
_symmetry.space_group_name_H-M   'P 1'
#
loop_
_entity.id
_entity.type
_entity.pdbx_description
1 polymer ?
#
loop_
_entity_poly.entity_id
_entity_poly.type
_entity_poly.pdbx_seq_one_letter_code
_entity_poly.pdbx_strand_id
1 'polypeptide(L)'
;MNVVIVASGSHGDVAPYTGLGVRLREAGHDVSIAAHAAMSELVVGAGLGFHELPGDLLSVIAVPSADRPTPPWYLNRRLPQLNRYLLDVADGTIEATRDAEVVLVGGATPFAVHAAQGRGVPSLGVYLQPFE
;
A
#
# COMPACT_ATOMS: atom_id res chain seq x y z
N MET A 1 -11.46 0.86 -17.41
CA MET A 1 -10.06 1.29 -17.19
C MET A 1 -9.36 0.30 -16.24
N ASN A 2 -8.09 0.19 -16.37
CA ASN A 2 -7.29 -0.59 -15.42
C ASN A 2 -6.91 0.30 -14.23
N VAL A 3 -7.50 0.03 -13.08
CA VAL A 3 -7.35 0.80 -11.85
C VAL A 3 -6.53 -0.02 -10.86
N VAL A 4 -5.44 0.53 -10.35
CA VAL A 4 -4.64 -0.09 -9.29
C VAL A 4 -4.77 0.75 -8.03
N ILE A 5 -5.19 0.10 -6.94
CA ILE A 5 -5.25 0.71 -5.61
C ILE A 5 -4.01 0.25 -4.84
N VAL A 6 -3.17 1.18 -4.43
CA VAL A 6 -1.99 0.87 -3.61
C VAL A 6 -2.32 1.15 -2.15
N ALA A 7 -2.34 0.09 -1.36
CA ALA A 7 -2.69 0.16 0.06
C ALA A 7 -1.73 -0.70 0.88
N SER A 8 -1.02 -0.11 1.80
CA SER A 8 -0.16 -0.83 2.74
C SER A 8 -0.64 -0.61 4.17
N GLY A 9 -0.34 -1.55 5.04
CA GLY A 9 -0.69 -1.48 6.45
C GLY A 9 -1.43 -2.71 6.95
N SER A 10 -2.21 -2.53 8.00
CA SER A 10 -2.98 -3.59 8.63
C SER A 10 -4.28 -3.90 7.87
N HIS A 11 -5.00 -4.91 8.33
CA HIS A 11 -6.32 -5.25 7.78
C HIS A 11 -7.28 -4.05 7.77
N GLY A 12 -7.27 -3.22 8.80
CA GLY A 12 -8.09 -2.01 8.88
C GLY A 12 -7.72 -0.94 7.85
N ASP A 13 -6.47 -0.96 7.38
CA ASP A 13 -6.00 -0.02 6.36
C ASP A 13 -6.34 -0.49 4.94
N VAL A 14 -6.52 -1.78 4.72
CA VAL A 14 -6.74 -2.38 3.39
C VAL A 14 -8.21 -2.72 3.15
N ALA A 15 -8.93 -3.22 4.15
CA ALA A 15 -10.30 -3.69 4.01
C ALA A 15 -11.28 -2.65 3.39
N PRO A 16 -11.24 -1.36 3.74
CA PRO A 16 -12.12 -0.37 3.11
C PRO A 16 -11.91 -0.23 1.59
N TYR A 17 -10.68 -0.43 1.12
CA TYR A 17 -10.37 -0.36 -0.31
C TYR A 17 -10.93 -1.54 -1.11
N THR A 18 -11.19 -2.68 -0.47
CA THR A 18 -11.87 -3.79 -1.13
C THR A 18 -13.31 -3.41 -1.49
N GLY A 19 -14.01 -2.71 -0.61
CA GLY A 19 -15.33 -2.16 -0.88
C GLY A 19 -15.32 -1.18 -2.05
N LEU A 20 -14.39 -0.23 -2.05
CA LEU A 20 -14.20 0.70 -3.16
C LEU A 20 -13.88 -0.05 -4.47
N GLY A 21 -12.98 -1.01 -4.42
CA GLY A 21 -12.59 -1.82 -5.58
C GLY A 21 -13.77 -2.59 -6.17
N VAL A 22 -14.61 -3.17 -5.34
CA VAL A 22 -15.84 -3.87 -5.80
C VAL A 22 -16.77 -2.91 -6.53
N ARG A 23 -17.00 -1.71 -5.98
CA ARG A 23 -17.86 -0.70 -6.64
C ARG A 23 -17.28 -0.22 -7.97
N LEU A 24 -15.98 -0.02 -8.05
CA LEU A 24 -15.33 0.33 -9.31
C LEU A 24 -15.44 -0.80 -10.35
N ARG A 25 -15.29 -2.05 -9.93
CA ARG A 25 -15.47 -3.21 -10.80
C ARG A 25 -16.93 -3.31 -11.29
N GLU A 26 -17.91 -3.09 -10.43
CA GLU A 26 -19.33 -3.05 -10.81
C GLU A 26 -19.61 -1.93 -11.84
N ALA A 27 -18.85 -0.84 -11.78
CA ALA A 27 -18.92 0.24 -12.75
C ALA A 27 -18.19 -0.08 -14.10
N GLY A 28 -17.63 -1.26 -14.25
CA GLY A 28 -17.02 -1.72 -15.49
C GLY A 28 -15.51 -1.55 -15.57
N HIS A 29 -14.83 -1.26 -14.46
CA HIS A 29 -13.37 -1.15 -14.41
C HIS A 29 -12.71 -2.48 -14.07
N ASP A 30 -11.49 -2.68 -14.57
CA ASP A 30 -10.62 -3.76 -14.11
C ASP A 30 -9.81 -3.25 -12.91
N VAL A 31 -10.01 -3.86 -11.75
CA VAL A 31 -9.49 -3.34 -10.49
C VAL A 31 -8.61 -4.36 -9.81
N SER A 32 -7.43 -3.93 -9.41
CA SER A 32 -6.52 -4.70 -8.56
C SER A 32 -6.06 -3.86 -7.36
N ILE A 33 -5.70 -4.56 -6.29
CA ILE A 33 -5.13 -3.93 -5.10
C ILE A 33 -3.71 -4.44 -4.91
N ALA A 34 -2.78 -3.51 -4.75
CA ALA A 34 -1.40 -3.79 -4.34
C ALA A 34 -1.31 -3.66 -2.82
N ALA A 35 -1.01 -4.75 -2.15
CA ALA A 35 -0.93 -4.85 -0.70
C ALA A 35 0.04 -5.96 -0.27
N HIS A 36 0.37 -6.04 1.01
CA HIS A 36 1.22 -7.11 1.54
C HIS A 36 0.52 -8.47 1.47
N ALA A 37 1.32 -9.55 1.42
CA ALA A 37 0.85 -10.92 1.23
C ALA A 37 -0.27 -11.35 2.20
N ALA A 38 -0.23 -10.87 3.44
CA ALA A 38 -1.25 -11.16 4.44
C ALA A 38 -2.67 -10.71 4.03
N MET A 39 -2.79 -9.79 3.07
CA MET A 39 -4.06 -9.25 2.58
C MET A 39 -4.58 -9.98 1.33
N SER A 40 -3.86 -10.95 0.80
CA SER A 40 -4.20 -11.62 -0.46
C SER A 40 -5.58 -12.29 -0.43
N GLU A 41 -5.89 -13.01 0.64
CA GLU A 41 -7.20 -13.69 0.79
C GLU A 41 -8.35 -12.70 0.84
N LEU A 42 -8.17 -11.58 1.53
CA LEU A 42 -9.16 -10.51 1.63
C LEU A 42 -9.47 -9.92 0.25
N VAL A 43 -8.43 -9.60 -0.51
CA VAL A 43 -8.56 -8.95 -1.82
C VAL A 43 -9.13 -9.92 -2.86
N VAL A 44 -8.58 -11.12 -2.95
CA VAL A 44 -9.03 -12.16 -3.90
C VAL A 44 -10.44 -12.64 -3.55
N GLY A 45 -10.76 -12.76 -2.27
CA GLY A 45 -12.10 -13.09 -1.80
C GLY A 45 -13.16 -12.05 -2.19
N ALA A 46 -12.77 -10.79 -2.38
CA ALA A 46 -13.64 -9.74 -2.92
C ALA A 46 -13.76 -9.79 -4.47
N GLY A 47 -13.07 -10.71 -5.13
CA GLY A 47 -13.07 -10.84 -6.59
C GLY A 47 -12.24 -9.78 -7.30
N LEU A 48 -11.24 -9.22 -6.64
CA LEU A 48 -10.32 -8.21 -7.18
C LEU A 48 -8.97 -8.85 -7.53
N GLY A 49 -8.25 -8.25 -8.47
CA GLY A 49 -6.87 -8.60 -8.73
C GLY A 49 -5.97 -8.24 -7.55
N PHE A 50 -4.90 -9.00 -7.36
CA PHE A 50 -3.97 -8.79 -6.25
C PHE A 50 -2.54 -8.68 -6.79
N HIS A 51 -1.84 -7.64 -6.33
CA HIS A 51 -0.40 -7.49 -6.51
C HIS A 51 0.27 -7.50 -5.13
N GLU A 52 1.22 -8.39 -4.94
CA GLU A 52 1.96 -8.47 -3.69
C GLU A 52 2.97 -7.32 -3.58
N LEU A 53 2.87 -6.55 -2.49
CA LEU A 53 3.93 -5.65 -2.07
C LEU A 53 4.88 -6.41 -1.14
N PRO A 54 6.19 -6.39 -1.39
CA PRO A 54 7.14 -7.12 -0.56
C PRO A 54 7.26 -6.52 0.84
N GLY A 55 7.68 -7.35 1.79
CA GLY A 55 7.95 -6.97 3.17
C GLY A 55 6.74 -7.08 4.11
N ASP A 56 7.03 -6.86 5.38
CA ASP A 56 6.06 -6.80 6.45
C ASP A 56 6.31 -5.54 7.28
N LEU A 57 5.41 -4.57 7.16
CA LEU A 57 5.51 -3.30 7.86
C LEU A 57 5.56 -3.50 9.38
N LEU A 58 4.76 -4.43 9.90
CA LEU A 58 4.69 -4.67 11.36
C LEU A 58 6.01 -5.18 11.91
N SER A 59 6.76 -6.00 11.17
CA SER A 59 8.08 -6.48 11.59
C SER A 59 9.12 -5.35 11.63
N VAL A 60 8.95 -4.33 10.81
CA VAL A 60 9.88 -3.20 10.71
C VAL A 60 9.58 -2.12 11.75
N ILE A 61 8.29 -1.87 12.01
CA ILE A 61 7.84 -0.85 12.97
C ILE A 61 7.45 -1.42 14.34
N ALA A 62 7.79 -2.68 14.64
CA ALA A 62 7.58 -3.25 15.97
C ALA A 62 8.23 -2.35 17.02
N VAL A 63 7.42 -1.43 17.58
CA VAL A 63 7.84 -0.51 18.64
C VAL A 63 7.92 -1.34 19.93
N PRO A 64 9.01 -1.25 20.70
CA PRO A 64 9.02 -1.77 22.05
C PRO A 64 7.83 -1.20 22.84
N SER A 65 7.22 -2.02 23.68
CA SER A 65 5.99 -1.67 24.41
C SER A 65 5.99 -0.22 24.91
N ALA A 66 4.82 0.42 24.83
CA ALA A 66 4.61 1.83 25.16
C ALA A 66 5.11 2.26 26.57
N ASP A 67 5.40 1.29 27.43
CA ASP A 67 5.85 1.52 28.81
C ASP A 67 7.35 1.80 28.96
N ARG A 68 8.14 1.74 27.87
CA ARG A 68 9.58 2.02 27.91
C ARG A 68 9.98 3.02 26.83
N PRO A 69 10.67 4.12 27.20
CA PRO A 69 11.19 5.04 26.22
C PRO A 69 12.14 4.33 25.25
N THR A 70 11.92 4.54 23.98
CA THR A 70 12.77 3.95 22.91
C THR A 70 14.14 4.63 22.94
N PRO A 71 15.23 3.92 23.20
CA PRO A 71 16.55 4.53 23.23
C PRO A 71 16.94 5.05 21.83
N PRO A 72 17.70 6.15 21.73
CA PRO A 72 18.13 6.72 20.44
C PRO A 72 18.89 5.73 19.55
N TRP A 73 19.67 4.80 20.13
CA TRP A 73 20.42 3.78 19.38
C TRP A 73 19.50 2.74 18.72
N TYR A 74 18.28 2.55 19.23
CA TYR A 74 17.33 1.59 18.66
C TYR A 74 16.89 2.03 17.27
N LEU A 75 16.58 3.33 17.10
CA LEU A 75 16.24 3.90 15.79
C LEU A 75 17.39 3.73 14.79
N ASN A 76 18.62 4.04 15.19
CA ASN A 76 19.78 3.89 14.32
C ASN A 76 19.99 2.46 13.84
N ARG A 77 19.68 1.47 14.68
CA ARG A 77 19.75 0.04 14.28
C ARG A 77 18.64 -0.37 13.34
N ARG A 78 17.49 0.29 13.38
CA ARG A 78 16.33 -0.03 12.54
C ARG A 78 16.30 0.71 11.21
N LEU A 79 17.00 1.84 11.10
CA LEU A 79 17.05 2.63 9.88
C LEU A 79 17.44 1.84 8.63
N PRO A 80 18.47 0.98 8.63
CA PRO A 80 18.80 0.20 7.43
C PRO A 80 17.67 -0.76 7.01
N GLN A 81 16.99 -1.39 7.96
CA GLN A 81 15.87 -2.29 7.70
C GLN A 81 14.65 -1.53 7.16
N LEU A 82 14.35 -0.38 7.74
CA LEU A 82 13.28 0.50 7.27
C LEU A 82 13.57 1.00 5.85
N ASN A 83 14.80 1.43 5.60
CA ASN A 83 15.19 1.92 4.28
C ASN A 83 15.08 0.81 3.22
N ARG A 84 15.54 -0.39 3.53
CA ARG A 84 15.38 -1.55 2.64
C ARG A 84 13.91 -1.88 2.39
N TYR A 85 13.09 -1.90 3.44
CA TYR A 85 11.65 -2.09 3.30
C TYR A 85 11.02 -1.07 2.35
N LEU A 86 11.33 0.22 2.52
CA LEU A 86 10.79 1.28 1.67
C LEU A 86 11.21 1.13 0.20
N LEU A 87 12.45 0.73 -0.06
CA LEU A 87 12.93 0.46 -1.41
C LEU A 87 12.23 -0.75 -2.03
N ASP A 88 12.08 -1.83 -1.30
CA ASP A 88 11.41 -3.04 -1.78
C ASP A 88 9.93 -2.77 -2.08
N VAL A 89 9.24 -2.02 -1.23
CA VAL A 89 7.85 -1.62 -1.45
C VAL A 89 7.72 -0.66 -2.63
N ALA A 90 8.67 0.25 -2.81
CA ALA A 90 8.69 1.14 -3.96
C ALA A 90 8.84 0.36 -5.27
N ASP A 91 9.76 -0.60 -5.33
CA ASP A 91 9.94 -1.48 -6.49
C ASP A 91 8.68 -2.32 -6.78
N GLY A 92 8.07 -2.88 -5.75
CA GLY A 92 6.82 -3.62 -5.85
C GLY A 92 5.66 -2.75 -6.35
N THR A 93 5.61 -1.49 -5.92
CA THR A 93 4.62 -0.52 -6.37
C THR A 93 4.81 -0.16 -7.85
N ILE A 94 6.04 0.04 -8.27
CA ILE A 94 6.37 0.30 -9.69
C ILE A 94 5.92 -0.87 -10.56
N GLU A 95 6.16 -2.09 -10.12
CA GLU A 95 5.73 -3.28 -10.84
C GLU A 95 4.20 -3.42 -10.87
N ALA A 96 3.55 -3.26 -9.73
CA ALA A 96 2.10 -3.37 -9.60
C ALA A 96 1.33 -2.33 -10.44
N THR A 97 1.91 -1.16 -10.65
CA THR A 97 1.30 -0.06 -11.40
C THR A 97 1.73 -0.02 -12.87
N ARG A 98 2.43 -1.04 -13.35
CA ARG A 98 3.00 -1.07 -14.71
C ARG A 98 1.95 -0.80 -15.78
N ASP A 99 0.82 -1.47 -15.73
CA ASP A 99 -0.26 -1.42 -16.70
C ASP A 99 -1.46 -0.58 -16.25
N ALA A 100 -1.31 0.16 -15.15
CA ALA A 100 -2.38 0.98 -14.62
C ALA A 100 -2.68 2.19 -15.51
N GLU A 101 -3.95 2.46 -15.71
CA GLU A 101 -4.44 3.71 -16.33
C GLU A 101 -4.74 4.78 -15.28
N VAL A 102 -5.08 4.36 -14.07
CA VAL A 102 -5.28 5.22 -12.89
C VAL A 102 -4.73 4.51 -11.66
N VAL A 103 -4.04 5.26 -10.80
CA VAL A 103 -3.53 4.77 -9.52
C VAL A 103 -4.25 5.47 -8.37
N LEU A 104 -4.91 4.70 -7.52
CA LEU A 104 -5.49 5.20 -6.28
C LEU A 104 -4.51 4.95 -5.13
N VAL A 105 -4.20 5.97 -4.38
CA VAL A 105 -3.13 5.97 -3.38
C VAL A 105 -3.72 6.05 -1.98
N GLY A 106 -3.51 5.00 -1.19
CA GLY A 106 -3.87 4.98 0.23
C GLY A 106 -2.91 5.81 1.10
N GLY A 107 -3.35 6.12 2.32
CA GLY A 107 -2.65 7.04 3.21
C GLY A 107 -1.21 6.65 3.60
N ALA A 108 -0.91 5.36 3.64
CA ALA A 108 0.42 4.85 4.02
C ALA A 108 1.36 4.62 2.82
N THR A 109 0.99 5.06 1.61
CA THR A 109 1.74 4.77 0.39
C THR A 109 2.02 6.00 -0.48
N PRO A 110 2.57 7.09 0.08
CA PRO A 110 2.78 8.34 -0.68
C PRO A 110 3.74 8.17 -1.87
N PHE A 111 4.65 7.20 -1.83
CA PHE A 111 5.56 6.88 -2.93
C PHE A 111 4.83 6.35 -4.18
N ALA A 112 3.61 5.86 -4.06
CA ALA A 112 2.80 5.44 -5.21
C ALA A 112 2.46 6.61 -6.14
N VAL A 113 2.36 7.83 -5.59
CA VAL A 113 2.20 9.05 -6.40
C VAL A 113 3.40 9.24 -7.33
N HIS A 114 4.61 9.07 -6.80
CA HIS A 114 5.83 9.21 -7.61
C HIS A 114 5.96 8.13 -8.68
N ALA A 115 5.56 6.89 -8.36
CA ALA A 115 5.53 5.81 -9.34
C ALA A 115 4.56 6.12 -10.49
N ALA A 116 3.38 6.64 -10.19
CA ALA A 116 2.40 7.06 -11.20
C ALA A 116 2.91 8.24 -12.04
N GLN A 117 3.46 9.27 -11.38
CA GLN A 117 4.01 10.45 -12.05
C GLN A 117 5.15 10.08 -13.02
N GLY A 118 6.05 9.19 -12.62
CA GLY A 118 7.15 8.74 -13.47
C GLY A 118 6.70 8.07 -14.78
N ARG A 119 5.44 7.63 -14.84
CA ARG A 119 4.81 7.00 -16.01
C ARG A 119 3.78 7.88 -16.72
N GLY A 120 3.53 9.08 -16.20
CA GLY A 120 2.47 9.94 -16.73
C GLY A 120 1.05 9.40 -16.47
N VAL A 121 0.87 8.55 -15.46
CA VAL A 121 -0.42 7.95 -15.08
C VAL A 121 -1.09 8.85 -14.04
N PRO A 122 -2.38 9.18 -14.20
CA PRO A 122 -3.12 9.92 -13.18
C PRO A 122 -3.13 9.18 -11.85
N SER A 123 -2.91 9.90 -10.76
CA SER A 123 -3.03 9.37 -9.41
C SER A 123 -3.99 10.21 -8.57
N LEU A 124 -4.75 9.53 -7.71
CA LEU A 124 -5.69 10.15 -6.79
C LEU A 124 -5.47 9.60 -5.39
N GLY A 125 -5.25 10.49 -4.43
CA GLY A 125 -5.21 10.13 -3.02
C GLY A 125 -6.61 9.78 -2.51
N VAL A 126 -6.74 8.62 -1.91
CA VAL A 126 -7.98 8.14 -1.27
C VAL A 126 -7.66 7.81 0.18
N TYR A 127 -8.04 8.69 1.06
CA TYR A 127 -7.68 8.59 2.48
C TYR A 127 -8.88 8.20 3.32
N LEU A 128 -8.66 7.29 4.27
CA LEU A 128 -9.69 6.81 5.21
C LEU A 128 -9.96 7.82 6.32
N GLN A 129 -9.04 8.74 6.55
CA GLN A 129 -9.14 9.78 7.56
C GLN A 129 -8.71 11.12 6.96
N PRO A 130 -9.32 12.24 7.39
CA PRO A 130 -8.84 13.55 6.98
C PRO A 130 -7.41 13.78 7.50
N PHE A 131 -6.57 14.35 6.66
CA PHE A 131 -5.29 14.89 7.11
C PHE A 131 -5.55 16.27 7.68
N GLU A 132 -5.31 16.42 8.97
CA GLU A 132 -5.29 17.72 9.65
C GLU A 132 -3.91 18.35 9.56
#